data_d3100b477be2bd0086ff37e7caa33dc7
#
_entry.id   d3100b477be2bd0086ff37e7caa33dc7
#
_cell.length_a   1.000
_cell.length_b   1.000
_cell.length_c   1.000
_cell.angle_alpha   90.00
_cell.angle_beta   90.00
_cell.angle_gamma   90.00
#
_symmetry.space_group_name_H-M   'P 1'
#
loop_
_entity.id
_entity.type
_entity.pdbx_description
1 polymer ?
#
loop_
_entity_poly.entity_id
_entity_poly.type
_entity_poly.pdbx_seq_one_letter_code
_entity_poly.pdbx_strand_id
1 'polypeptide(L)'
;MNHKICFFNRSSIHYRKNIYLLMDKELPCDFYFGDSRPGGIKPVPYELFTHFKGELHNVNFGPFYWQKGALRLLKEYTDIITPGDYYCLSTWVLLLRAKLQKKNVYLWTHGAYGDETGFKKWLALKSKQLAKGVFLYGNYAKDFLIKWGIPENKLFTIYNSLSYDEQLPLRNSITPSKFYQEHFGNCNPNIVFIGRLTTVKKLDQILTAVKKLKDDGHPFNVTFIGEGAVKAKLELLTEELGLQENVWFYGALYDEKKIAEFLYNADICVSPGNVGLTAMHAMTFGCPVISHDNFPLQMPEFEAIEPGKTGAFFKENDTDSLAEAIKNWMTNCIDREAVRKACYKVIDEKYNPHVQISIIKDVIYNKL
;
A
#
# COMPACT_ATOMS: atom_id res chain seq x y z
N MET A 1 -4.28 -23.39 24.80
CA MET A 1 -5.32 -22.41 25.24
C MET A 1 -6.30 -22.25 24.11
N ASN A 2 -7.58 -22.15 24.41
CA ASN A 2 -8.59 -21.93 23.36
C ASN A 2 -8.59 -20.45 22.98
N HIS A 3 -8.03 -20.10 21.81
CA HIS A 3 -7.97 -18.71 21.33
C HIS A 3 -9.35 -18.31 20.79
N LYS A 4 -9.94 -17.29 21.40
CA LYS A 4 -11.13 -16.62 20.88
C LYS A 4 -10.70 -15.26 20.34
N ILE A 5 -10.67 -15.13 19.02
CA ILE A 5 -10.04 -14.01 18.32
C ILE A 5 -11.10 -13.04 17.81
N CYS A 6 -10.87 -11.75 17.91
CA CYS A 6 -11.61 -10.77 17.12
C CYS A 6 -10.67 -9.75 16.45
N PHE A 7 -11.13 -9.28 15.32
CA PHE A 7 -10.56 -8.14 14.60
C PHE A 7 -11.54 -6.98 14.62
N PHE A 8 -11.08 -5.80 14.95
CA PHE A 8 -11.88 -4.61 14.72
C PHE A 8 -11.06 -3.49 14.08
N ASN A 9 -11.72 -2.64 13.29
CA ASN A 9 -11.10 -1.50 12.61
C ASN A 9 -12.03 -0.30 12.67
N ARG A 10 -11.48 0.90 12.43
CA ARG A 10 -12.23 2.17 12.34
C ARG A 10 -13.25 2.16 11.20
N SER A 11 -12.99 1.40 10.14
CA SER A 11 -13.86 1.22 8.97
C SER A 11 -13.54 -0.07 8.24
N SER A 12 -14.49 -0.59 7.45
CA SER A 12 -14.24 -1.66 6.49
C SER A 12 -13.71 -1.07 5.19
N ILE A 13 -12.41 -1.22 4.90
CA ILE A 13 -11.77 -0.57 3.77
C ILE A 13 -11.67 -1.52 2.58
N HIS A 14 -12.25 -1.16 1.44
CA HIS A 14 -12.39 -2.00 0.24
C HIS A 14 -11.08 -2.66 -0.23
N TYR A 15 -9.97 -1.92 -0.29
CA TYR A 15 -8.69 -2.47 -0.77
C TYR A 15 -8.06 -3.51 0.17
N ARG A 16 -8.64 -3.74 1.36
CA ARG A 16 -8.26 -4.83 2.29
C ARG A 16 -9.26 -5.99 2.29
N LYS A 17 -10.24 -5.97 1.37
CA LYS A 17 -11.28 -7.01 1.28
C LYS A 17 -10.68 -8.41 1.32
N ASN A 18 -9.67 -8.68 0.51
CA ASN A 18 -9.16 -10.04 0.33
C ASN A 18 -8.47 -10.59 1.58
N ILE A 19 -7.63 -9.80 2.25
CA ILE A 19 -7.04 -10.27 3.51
C ILE A 19 -8.10 -10.43 4.61
N TYR A 20 -9.11 -9.56 4.68
CA TYR A 20 -10.19 -9.70 5.65
C TYR A 20 -11.02 -10.97 5.40
N LEU A 21 -11.41 -11.26 4.16
CA LEU A 21 -12.15 -12.46 3.81
C LEU A 21 -11.31 -13.74 4.01
N LEU A 22 -10.01 -13.66 3.74
CA LEU A 22 -9.12 -14.78 4.01
C LEU A 22 -8.98 -15.03 5.52
N MET A 23 -8.88 -13.96 6.34
CA MET A 23 -8.92 -14.08 7.80
C MET A 23 -10.25 -14.69 8.29
N ASP A 24 -11.38 -14.25 7.74
CA ASP A 24 -12.72 -14.77 8.07
C ASP A 24 -12.84 -16.27 7.77
N LYS A 25 -12.21 -16.72 6.69
CA LYS A 25 -12.22 -18.12 6.27
C LYS A 25 -11.26 -19.01 7.07
N GLU A 26 -10.06 -18.49 7.37
CA GLU A 26 -8.94 -19.31 7.86
C GLU A 26 -8.59 -19.13 9.34
N LEU A 27 -9.09 -18.08 9.97
CA LEU A 27 -8.99 -17.86 11.41
C LEU A 27 -10.38 -17.93 12.04
N PRO A 28 -10.54 -18.49 13.24
CA PRO A 28 -11.81 -18.38 14.00
C PRO A 28 -11.91 -16.95 14.58
N CYS A 29 -12.05 -15.94 13.69
CA CYS A 29 -11.94 -14.52 14.01
C CYS A 29 -13.29 -13.83 13.77
N ASP A 30 -13.84 -13.24 14.81
CA ASP A 30 -15.05 -12.41 14.72
C ASP A 30 -14.70 -10.98 14.29
N PHE A 31 -15.49 -10.39 13.39
CA PHE A 31 -15.23 -9.07 12.80
C PHE A 31 -16.17 -7.99 13.32
N TYR A 32 -15.57 -6.84 13.65
CA TYR A 32 -16.28 -5.61 13.98
C TYR A 32 -15.70 -4.45 13.17
N PHE A 33 -16.54 -3.63 12.56
CA PHE A 33 -16.09 -2.45 11.84
C PHE A 33 -16.72 -1.19 12.40
N GLY A 34 -15.94 -0.11 12.45
CA GLY A 34 -16.44 1.20 12.80
C GLY A 34 -17.18 1.86 11.63
N ASP A 35 -18.07 2.77 11.95
CA ASP A 35 -18.93 3.52 11.04
C ASP A 35 -18.23 4.65 10.28
N SER A 36 -16.92 4.81 10.40
CA SER A 36 -16.15 5.83 9.66
C SER A 36 -16.11 5.54 8.16
N ARG A 37 -16.24 6.59 7.35
CA ARG A 37 -16.19 6.51 5.88
C ARG A 37 -15.13 7.49 5.35
N PRO A 38 -13.83 7.18 5.50
CA PRO A 38 -12.76 8.11 5.15
C PRO A 38 -12.68 8.35 3.63
N GLY A 39 -12.66 9.61 3.22
CA GLY A 39 -12.26 10.04 1.87
C GLY A 39 -13.01 9.41 0.70
N GLY A 40 -14.30 9.05 0.85
CA GLY A 40 -15.09 8.43 -0.20
C GLY A 40 -14.69 6.99 -0.56
N ILE A 41 -13.86 6.35 0.26
CA ILE A 41 -13.47 4.95 0.06
C ILE A 41 -14.70 4.05 0.31
N LYS A 42 -15.03 3.20 -0.66
CA LYS A 42 -16.13 2.24 -0.54
C LYS A 42 -15.87 1.26 0.61
N PRO A 43 -16.86 0.97 1.47
CA PRO A 43 -16.72 -0.09 2.47
C PRO A 43 -16.78 -1.47 1.81
N VAL A 44 -16.23 -2.48 2.50
CA VAL A 44 -16.50 -3.89 2.15
C VAL A 44 -17.93 -4.22 2.62
N PRO A 45 -18.77 -4.82 1.77
CA PRO A 45 -20.10 -5.28 2.18
C PRO A 45 -20.01 -6.31 3.31
N TYR A 46 -20.78 -6.14 4.37
CA TYR A 46 -20.69 -6.99 5.56
C TYR A 46 -21.25 -8.40 5.33
N GLU A 47 -22.12 -8.55 4.34
CA GLU A 47 -22.72 -9.81 3.91
C GLU A 47 -21.68 -10.81 3.37
N LEU A 48 -20.50 -10.32 3.02
CA LEU A 48 -19.40 -11.16 2.55
C LEU A 48 -18.68 -11.90 3.70
N PHE A 49 -18.92 -11.50 4.95
CA PHE A 49 -18.27 -12.09 6.12
C PHE A 49 -19.18 -13.12 6.80
N THR A 50 -18.65 -14.31 7.06
CA THR A 50 -19.32 -15.34 7.83
C THR A 50 -19.38 -14.98 9.32
N HIS A 51 -18.33 -14.32 9.83
CA HIS A 51 -18.18 -14.00 11.26
C HIS A 51 -18.29 -12.51 11.57
N PHE A 52 -19.04 -11.75 10.75
CA PHE A 52 -19.37 -10.36 11.12
C PHE A 52 -20.30 -10.33 12.34
N LYS A 53 -19.93 -9.52 13.35
CA LYS A 53 -20.67 -9.44 14.64
C LYS A 53 -21.32 -8.08 14.88
N GLY A 54 -20.92 -7.05 14.17
CA GLY A 54 -21.56 -5.74 14.28
C GLY A 54 -20.66 -4.54 14.06
N GLU A 55 -21.27 -3.37 14.11
CA GLU A 55 -20.57 -2.10 13.99
C GLU A 55 -20.18 -1.51 15.35
N LEU A 56 -19.05 -0.78 15.33
CA LEU A 56 -18.60 0.06 16.42
C LEU A 56 -18.83 1.52 16.06
N HIS A 57 -19.39 2.31 16.98
CA HIS A 57 -19.64 3.72 16.73
C HIS A 57 -18.42 4.58 17.07
N ASN A 58 -17.92 5.35 16.07
CA ASN A 58 -16.79 6.27 16.24
C ASN A 58 -17.27 7.65 16.70
N VAL A 59 -16.83 8.08 17.87
CA VAL A 59 -17.08 9.43 18.40
C VAL A 59 -15.79 10.23 18.30
N ASN A 60 -15.80 11.32 17.54
CA ASN A 60 -14.63 12.16 17.32
C ASN A 60 -14.53 13.32 18.33
N PHE A 61 -13.30 13.61 18.77
CA PHE A 61 -12.95 14.70 19.69
C PHE A 61 -11.70 15.42 19.14
N GLY A 62 -11.91 16.34 18.21
CA GLY A 62 -10.79 16.95 17.49
C GLY A 62 -9.96 15.91 16.74
N PRO A 63 -8.64 15.80 16.99
CA PRO A 63 -7.79 14.80 16.38
C PRO A 63 -7.98 13.38 16.95
N PHE A 64 -8.56 13.28 18.14
CA PHE A 64 -8.80 12.01 18.83
C PHE A 64 -10.18 11.45 18.53
N TYR A 65 -10.33 10.14 18.75
CA TYR A 65 -11.63 9.48 18.66
C TYR A 65 -11.75 8.32 19.65
N TRP A 66 -12.99 7.92 19.89
CA TRP A 66 -13.37 6.80 20.74
C TRP A 66 -14.27 5.85 20.00
N GLN A 67 -13.96 4.56 20.00
CA GLN A 67 -14.84 3.53 19.45
C GLN A 67 -15.71 2.94 20.55
N LYS A 68 -17.00 3.33 20.57
CA LYS A 68 -17.97 2.79 21.53
C LYS A 68 -18.15 1.29 21.29
N GLY A 69 -18.09 0.52 22.37
CA GLY A 69 -18.21 -0.94 22.33
C GLY A 69 -16.87 -1.69 22.31
N ALA A 70 -15.75 -1.08 21.89
CA ALA A 70 -14.45 -1.75 21.82
C ALA A 70 -14.00 -2.39 23.15
N LEU A 71 -14.24 -1.73 24.29
CA LEU A 71 -13.82 -2.27 25.59
C LEU A 71 -14.60 -3.50 26.04
N ARG A 72 -15.84 -3.69 25.58
CA ARG A 72 -16.61 -4.89 25.92
C ARG A 72 -16.03 -6.16 25.32
N LEU A 73 -15.29 -6.02 24.20
CA LEU A 73 -14.64 -7.14 23.51
C LEU A 73 -13.65 -7.88 24.43
N LEU A 74 -13.05 -7.19 25.39
CA LEU A 74 -12.17 -7.82 26.40
C LEU A 74 -12.89 -8.87 27.26
N LYS A 75 -14.21 -8.82 27.40
CA LYS A 75 -14.97 -9.84 28.16
C LYS A 75 -15.14 -11.12 27.37
N GLU A 76 -15.19 -11.01 26.05
CA GLU A 76 -15.58 -12.11 25.14
C GLU A 76 -14.37 -12.78 24.50
N TYR A 77 -13.29 -12.03 24.22
CA TYR A 77 -12.15 -12.48 23.43
C TYR A 77 -10.87 -12.58 24.26
N THR A 78 -9.99 -13.50 23.88
CA THR A 78 -8.65 -13.67 24.44
C THR A 78 -7.60 -12.90 23.64
N ASP A 79 -7.82 -12.79 22.33
CA ASP A 79 -6.90 -12.20 21.37
C ASP A 79 -7.64 -11.18 20.52
N ILE A 80 -7.16 -9.95 20.50
CA ILE A 80 -7.79 -8.82 19.82
C ILE A 80 -6.80 -8.19 18.85
N ILE A 81 -7.16 -8.12 17.58
CA ILE A 81 -6.40 -7.40 16.56
C ILE A 81 -7.10 -6.07 16.29
N THR A 82 -6.36 -4.96 16.37
CA THR A 82 -6.93 -3.60 16.20
C THR A 82 -5.93 -2.67 15.52
N PRO A 83 -6.39 -1.57 14.87
CA PRO A 83 -5.47 -0.56 14.36
C PRO A 83 -4.55 0.00 15.44
N GLY A 84 -3.29 0.18 15.08
CA GLY A 84 -2.29 0.81 15.94
C GLY A 84 -2.31 2.34 15.89
N ASP A 85 -3.48 2.93 15.71
CA ASP A 85 -3.67 4.38 15.70
C ASP A 85 -3.69 4.93 17.12
N TYR A 86 -2.64 5.68 17.50
CA TYR A 86 -2.51 6.26 18.82
C TYR A 86 -3.46 7.44 19.10
N TYR A 87 -4.19 7.93 18.11
CA TYR A 87 -5.28 8.88 18.30
C TYR A 87 -6.59 8.23 18.77
N CYS A 88 -6.68 6.89 18.72
CA CYS A 88 -7.83 6.14 19.25
C CYS A 88 -7.73 5.99 20.78
N LEU A 89 -8.45 6.82 21.53
CA LEU A 89 -8.41 6.81 23.00
C LEU A 89 -8.92 5.48 23.59
N SER A 90 -9.92 4.84 22.97
CA SER A 90 -10.41 3.54 23.43
C SER A 90 -9.36 2.44 23.29
N THR A 91 -8.46 2.52 22.31
CA THR A 91 -7.35 1.56 22.15
C THR A 91 -6.37 1.66 23.33
N TRP A 92 -6.09 2.84 23.86
CA TRP A 92 -5.25 2.98 25.05
C TRP A 92 -5.84 2.30 26.27
N VAL A 93 -7.14 2.54 26.54
CA VAL A 93 -7.82 1.89 27.65
C VAL A 93 -7.91 0.38 27.44
N LEU A 94 -8.12 -0.06 26.18
CA LEU A 94 -8.11 -1.48 25.81
C LEU A 94 -6.77 -2.14 26.14
N LEU A 95 -5.65 -1.53 25.72
CA LEU A 95 -4.29 -2.03 25.97
C LEU A 95 -3.98 -2.16 27.46
N LEU A 96 -4.31 -1.13 28.25
CA LEU A 96 -4.08 -1.13 29.68
C LEU A 96 -4.91 -2.21 30.40
N ARG A 97 -6.20 -2.31 30.07
CA ARG A 97 -7.09 -3.32 30.66
C ARG A 97 -6.72 -4.74 30.22
N ALA A 98 -6.33 -4.92 28.97
CA ALA A 98 -5.88 -6.22 28.46
C ALA A 98 -4.67 -6.73 29.25
N LYS A 99 -3.69 -5.87 29.53
CA LYS A 99 -2.52 -6.22 30.35
C LYS A 99 -2.93 -6.69 31.75
N LEU A 100 -3.88 -6.00 32.41
CA LEU A 100 -4.38 -6.38 33.72
C LEU A 100 -5.17 -7.70 33.70
N GLN A 101 -5.90 -7.96 32.62
CA GLN A 101 -6.73 -9.16 32.46
C GLN A 101 -6.01 -10.32 31.77
N LYS A 102 -4.70 -10.20 31.51
CA LYS A 102 -3.88 -11.19 30.80
C LYS A 102 -4.47 -11.58 29.43
N LYS A 103 -5.02 -10.60 28.71
CA LYS A 103 -5.52 -10.72 27.33
C LYS A 103 -4.48 -10.21 26.36
N ASN A 104 -4.49 -10.72 25.12
CA ASN A 104 -3.57 -10.31 24.09
C ASN A 104 -4.21 -9.25 23.18
N VAL A 105 -3.51 -8.14 22.96
CA VAL A 105 -3.90 -7.13 21.99
C VAL A 105 -2.75 -6.95 21.01
N TYR A 106 -3.04 -7.13 19.74
CA TYR A 106 -2.13 -6.96 18.62
C TYR A 106 -2.50 -5.69 17.86
N LEU A 107 -1.51 -4.86 17.57
CA LEU A 107 -1.71 -3.63 16.81
C LEU A 107 -1.34 -3.86 15.34
N TRP A 108 -2.22 -3.52 14.43
CA TRP A 108 -1.94 -3.55 12.98
C TRP A 108 -1.75 -2.11 12.48
N THR A 109 -0.54 -1.76 12.06
CA THR A 109 -0.15 -0.36 11.82
C THR A 109 0.97 -0.22 10.79
N HIS A 110 1.10 0.98 10.22
CA HIS A 110 2.28 1.35 9.42
C HIS A 110 3.57 1.41 10.27
N GLY A 111 3.45 1.52 11.60
CA GLY A 111 4.59 1.52 12.50
C GLY A 111 5.15 2.91 12.78
N ALA A 112 6.33 3.20 12.25
CA ALA A 112 7.03 4.47 12.38
C ALA A 112 7.64 4.85 11.02
N TYR A 113 7.65 6.14 10.72
CA TYR A 113 8.23 6.67 9.48
C TYR A 113 9.68 7.15 9.67
N GLY A 114 10.08 7.38 10.93
CA GLY A 114 11.43 7.81 11.29
C GLY A 114 11.58 9.31 11.54
N ASP A 115 10.57 10.10 11.19
CA ASP A 115 10.51 11.55 11.37
C ASP A 115 9.72 11.99 12.60
N GLU A 116 9.10 11.04 13.32
CA GLU A 116 8.32 11.37 14.50
C GLU A 116 9.21 11.89 15.64
N THR A 117 8.79 12.99 16.25
CA THR A 117 9.51 13.66 17.32
C THR A 117 8.61 13.96 18.52
N GLY A 118 9.21 14.25 19.67
CA GLY A 118 8.53 14.75 20.85
C GLY A 118 7.39 13.84 21.33
N PHE A 119 6.25 14.46 21.64
CA PHE A 119 5.09 13.77 22.22
C PHE A 119 4.48 12.73 21.27
N LYS A 120 4.47 12.97 19.95
CA LYS A 120 3.97 11.99 18.96
C LYS A 120 4.79 10.70 19.00
N LYS A 121 6.12 10.82 19.02
CA LYS A 121 7.02 9.67 19.16
C LYS A 121 6.75 8.91 20.44
N TRP A 122 6.60 9.62 21.56
CA TRP A 122 6.31 9.01 22.85
C TRP A 122 4.98 8.22 22.82
N LEU A 123 3.90 8.80 22.28
CA LEU A 123 2.62 8.10 22.12
C LEU A 123 2.77 6.85 21.24
N ALA A 124 3.40 7.00 20.07
CA ALA A 124 3.63 5.89 19.16
C ALA A 124 4.38 4.73 19.82
N LEU A 125 5.41 5.02 20.60
CA LEU A 125 6.19 4.01 21.33
C LEU A 125 5.39 3.36 22.46
N LYS A 126 4.73 4.17 23.29
CA LYS A 126 4.00 3.66 24.47
C LYS A 126 2.88 2.71 24.08
N SER A 127 2.12 3.02 23.03
CA SER A 127 1.07 2.13 22.52
C SER A 127 1.64 0.75 22.13
N LYS A 128 2.76 0.74 21.40
CA LYS A 128 3.41 -0.50 20.94
C LYS A 128 4.07 -1.29 22.07
N GLN A 129 4.63 -0.60 23.09
CA GLN A 129 5.17 -1.25 24.29
C GLN A 129 4.08 -1.99 25.09
N LEU A 130 2.87 -1.45 25.15
CA LEU A 130 1.74 -2.06 25.85
C LEU A 130 1.14 -3.26 25.11
N ALA A 131 1.25 -3.30 23.78
CA ALA A 131 0.72 -4.38 22.95
C ALA A 131 1.47 -5.70 23.19
N LYS A 132 0.78 -6.84 22.96
CA LYS A 132 1.37 -8.17 22.92
C LYS A 132 2.29 -8.31 21.69
N GLY A 133 1.85 -7.81 20.55
CA GLY A 133 2.59 -7.78 19.29
C GLY A 133 2.12 -6.67 18.37
N VAL A 134 2.91 -6.36 17.36
CA VAL A 134 2.65 -5.32 16.36
C VAL A 134 2.85 -5.89 14.97
N PHE A 135 1.79 -5.90 14.16
CA PHE A 135 1.82 -6.24 12.75
C PHE A 135 2.16 -5.00 11.92
N LEU A 136 3.25 -5.08 11.16
CA LEU A 136 3.83 -3.99 10.39
C LEU A 136 3.77 -4.29 8.88
N TYR A 137 3.67 -3.24 8.08
CA TYR A 137 3.66 -3.39 6.63
C TYR A 137 5.05 -3.45 5.99
N GLY A 138 6.13 -3.17 6.73
CA GLY A 138 7.48 -3.16 6.20
C GLY A 138 8.55 -3.27 7.28
N ASN A 139 9.76 -3.64 6.85
CA ASN A 139 10.92 -3.77 7.73
C ASN A 139 11.52 -2.42 8.12
N TYR A 140 11.39 -1.40 7.26
CA TYR A 140 11.84 -0.04 7.57
C TYR A 140 11.24 0.48 8.88
N ALA A 141 9.92 0.32 9.04
CA ALA A 141 9.24 0.69 10.29
C ALA A 141 9.67 -0.21 11.46
N LYS A 142 9.89 -1.51 11.23
CA LYS A 142 10.40 -2.45 12.23
C LYS A 142 11.75 -1.99 12.76
N ASP A 143 12.69 -1.65 11.87
CA ASP A 143 14.04 -1.22 12.23
C ASP A 143 14.05 0.06 13.08
N PHE A 144 13.20 1.05 12.73
CA PHE A 144 13.04 2.25 13.56
C PHE A 144 12.47 1.94 14.94
N LEU A 145 11.47 1.07 15.02
CA LEU A 145 10.88 0.68 16.30
C LEU A 145 11.88 -0.07 17.19
N ILE A 146 12.73 -0.93 16.61
CA ILE A 146 13.84 -1.59 17.35
C ILE A 146 14.83 -0.54 17.87
N LYS A 147 15.30 0.37 16.99
CA LYS A 147 16.18 1.48 17.39
C LYS A 147 15.59 2.36 18.49
N TRP A 148 14.27 2.43 18.56
CA TRP A 148 13.56 3.19 19.60
C TRP A 148 13.23 2.36 20.84
N GLY A 149 13.73 1.13 20.95
CA GLY A 149 13.63 0.29 22.15
C GLY A 149 12.36 -0.57 22.24
N ILE A 150 11.69 -0.85 21.14
CA ILE A 150 10.67 -1.89 21.13
C ILE A 150 11.37 -3.25 20.92
N PRO A 151 11.12 -4.26 21.74
CA PRO A 151 11.71 -5.59 21.57
C PRO A 151 11.35 -6.21 20.21
N GLU A 152 12.33 -6.76 19.51
CA GLU A 152 12.14 -7.31 18.17
C GLU A 152 11.09 -8.44 18.13
N ASN A 153 11.05 -9.28 19.17
CA ASN A 153 10.09 -10.37 19.29
C ASN A 153 8.61 -9.93 19.45
N LYS A 154 8.36 -8.63 19.46
CA LYS A 154 7.00 -8.04 19.39
C LYS A 154 6.65 -7.50 18.01
N LEU A 155 7.60 -7.45 17.08
CA LEU A 155 7.46 -6.77 15.79
C LEU A 155 7.44 -7.78 14.64
N PHE A 156 6.31 -7.90 13.97
CA PHE A 156 6.06 -8.88 12.92
C PHE A 156 5.73 -8.17 11.61
N THR A 157 6.60 -8.29 10.61
CA THR A 157 6.36 -7.72 9.28
C THR A 157 5.43 -8.65 8.51
N ILE A 158 4.20 -8.22 8.30
CA ILE A 158 3.18 -8.97 7.57
C ILE A 158 3.00 -8.47 6.14
N TYR A 159 3.70 -7.38 5.77
CA TYR A 159 3.57 -6.69 4.49
C TYR A 159 2.13 -6.20 4.20
N ASN A 160 1.84 -5.88 2.94
CA ASN A 160 0.50 -5.52 2.47
C ASN A 160 0.11 -6.43 1.30
N SER A 161 -1.16 -6.41 0.91
CA SER A 161 -1.64 -7.22 -0.22
C SER A 161 -2.77 -6.51 -0.97
N LEU A 162 -2.95 -6.91 -2.22
CA LEU A 162 -4.09 -6.57 -3.07
C LEU A 162 -4.93 -7.82 -3.38
N SER A 163 -5.66 -7.81 -4.49
CA SER A 163 -6.54 -8.90 -4.95
C SER A 163 -5.74 -10.04 -5.60
N TYR A 164 -4.73 -10.56 -4.91
CA TYR A 164 -3.77 -11.52 -5.44
C TYR A 164 -4.43 -12.73 -6.13
N ASP A 165 -5.44 -13.35 -5.50
CA ASP A 165 -6.11 -14.54 -6.03
C ASP A 165 -6.93 -14.24 -7.30
N GLU A 166 -7.40 -13.01 -7.47
CA GLU A 166 -8.07 -12.52 -8.68
C GLU A 166 -7.05 -12.13 -9.76
N GLN A 167 -5.90 -11.60 -9.36
CA GLN A 167 -4.85 -11.10 -10.24
C GLN A 167 -3.94 -12.19 -10.79
N LEU A 168 -3.66 -13.23 -10.01
CA LEU A 168 -2.74 -14.32 -10.39
C LEU A 168 -3.16 -15.07 -11.67
N PRO A 169 -4.43 -15.47 -11.86
CA PRO A 169 -4.87 -16.07 -13.12
C PRO A 169 -4.73 -15.13 -14.32
N LEU A 170 -5.03 -13.83 -14.14
CA LEU A 170 -4.86 -12.82 -15.18
C LEU A 170 -3.38 -12.68 -15.58
N ARG A 171 -2.50 -12.57 -14.59
CA ARG A 171 -1.05 -12.51 -14.80
C ARG A 171 -0.52 -13.72 -15.60
N ASN A 172 -1.02 -14.91 -15.31
CA ASN A 172 -0.57 -16.14 -15.93
C ASN A 172 -1.10 -16.34 -17.37
N SER A 173 -2.16 -15.63 -17.74
CA SER A 173 -2.79 -15.74 -19.07
C SER A 173 -2.51 -14.56 -19.99
N ILE A 174 -1.96 -13.46 -19.46
CA ILE A 174 -1.73 -12.25 -20.27
C ILE A 174 -0.54 -12.44 -21.22
N THR A 175 -0.67 -11.87 -22.40
CA THR A 175 0.37 -11.87 -23.44
C THR A 175 0.69 -10.44 -23.88
N PRO A 176 1.88 -10.19 -24.42
CA PRO A 176 2.22 -8.88 -25.00
C PRO A 176 1.22 -8.45 -26.05
N SER A 177 0.86 -7.17 -26.06
CA SER A 177 0.01 -6.57 -27.08
C SER A 177 0.60 -5.24 -27.57
N LYS A 178 0.13 -4.78 -28.73
CA LYS A 178 0.56 -3.51 -29.32
C LYS A 178 -0.37 -2.33 -28.97
N PHE A 179 -1.21 -2.48 -27.95
CA PHE A 179 -2.28 -1.51 -27.68
C PHE A 179 -1.78 -0.09 -27.39
N TYR A 180 -0.60 0.06 -26.77
CA TYR A 180 0.03 1.39 -26.59
C TYR A 180 0.48 1.97 -27.94
N GLN A 181 1.08 1.14 -28.82
CA GLN A 181 1.49 1.55 -30.15
C GLN A 181 0.30 1.96 -31.03
N GLU A 182 -0.81 1.22 -30.90
CA GLU A 182 -2.06 1.52 -31.59
C GLU A 182 -2.69 2.83 -31.09
N HIS A 183 -2.61 3.09 -29.78
CA HIS A 183 -3.14 4.33 -29.19
C HIS A 183 -2.29 5.55 -29.57
N PHE A 184 -0.97 5.48 -29.39
CA PHE A 184 -0.07 6.63 -29.55
C PHE A 184 0.44 6.80 -31.00
N GLY A 185 0.24 5.82 -31.88
CA GLY A 185 0.76 5.85 -33.24
C GLY A 185 2.28 5.80 -33.36
N ASN A 186 2.98 5.41 -32.27
CA ASN A 186 4.44 5.35 -32.22
C ASN A 186 4.93 4.16 -31.36
N CYS A 187 6.26 3.94 -31.36
CA CYS A 187 6.90 2.86 -30.60
C CYS A 187 7.73 3.40 -29.41
N ASN A 188 7.44 4.59 -28.93
CA ASN A 188 8.14 5.13 -27.76
C ASN A 188 7.86 4.28 -26.52
N PRO A 189 8.82 4.18 -25.58
CA PRO A 189 8.57 3.51 -24.30
C PRO A 189 7.42 4.13 -23.53
N ASN A 190 6.69 3.30 -22.76
CA ASN A 190 5.47 3.70 -22.09
C ASN A 190 5.66 3.76 -20.57
N ILE A 191 5.50 4.96 -20.02
CA ILE A 191 5.40 5.21 -18.58
C ILE A 191 3.93 5.11 -18.19
N VAL A 192 3.64 4.41 -17.10
CA VAL A 192 2.29 4.35 -16.53
C VAL A 192 2.28 4.85 -15.09
N PHE A 193 1.20 5.52 -14.70
CA PHE A 193 0.82 5.74 -13.31
C PHE A 193 -0.60 5.24 -13.11
N ILE A 194 -0.83 4.49 -12.05
CA ILE A 194 -2.16 4.05 -11.64
C ILE A 194 -2.44 4.45 -10.19
N GLY A 195 -3.56 5.14 -9.97
CA GLY A 195 -3.98 5.58 -8.65
C GLY A 195 -4.73 6.90 -8.66
N ARG A 196 -5.06 7.42 -7.48
CA ARG A 196 -5.73 8.72 -7.35
C ARG A 196 -4.80 9.86 -7.77
N LEU A 197 -5.29 10.75 -8.64
CA LEU A 197 -4.55 11.93 -9.10
C LEU A 197 -4.65 13.05 -8.03
N THR A 198 -3.76 12.99 -7.04
CA THR A 198 -3.73 13.89 -5.90
C THR A 198 -2.37 14.58 -5.76
N THR A 199 -2.33 15.74 -5.09
CA THR A 199 -1.11 16.55 -4.91
C THR A 199 0.04 15.75 -4.30
N VAL A 200 -0.24 14.85 -3.35
CA VAL A 200 0.80 14.03 -2.70
C VAL A 200 1.50 13.06 -3.64
N LYS A 201 0.93 12.80 -4.83
CA LYS A 201 1.54 11.94 -5.86
C LYS A 201 2.55 12.66 -6.75
N LYS A 202 2.59 13.99 -6.72
CA LYS A 202 3.58 14.83 -7.43
C LYS A 202 3.70 14.47 -8.93
N LEU A 203 2.55 14.21 -9.59
CA LEU A 203 2.51 13.68 -10.96
C LEU A 203 2.98 14.67 -12.02
N ASP A 204 2.98 15.95 -11.71
CA ASP A 204 3.57 17.03 -12.51
C ASP A 204 5.07 16.79 -12.78
N GLN A 205 5.80 16.15 -11.86
CA GLN A 205 7.21 15.79 -12.08
C GLN A 205 7.41 14.77 -13.22
N ILE A 206 6.43 13.87 -13.48
CA ILE A 206 6.49 12.96 -14.63
C ILE A 206 6.49 13.76 -15.93
N LEU A 207 5.55 14.69 -16.06
CA LEU A 207 5.41 15.53 -17.28
C LEU A 207 6.66 16.35 -17.53
N THR A 208 7.21 16.99 -16.47
CA THR A 208 8.42 17.79 -16.59
C THR A 208 9.65 16.93 -16.95
N ALA A 209 9.80 15.75 -16.35
CA ALA A 209 10.88 14.81 -16.68
C ALA A 209 10.78 14.29 -18.12
N VAL A 210 9.58 13.94 -18.56
CA VAL A 210 9.32 13.46 -19.93
C VAL A 210 9.56 14.55 -20.96
N LYS A 211 9.18 15.81 -20.67
CA LYS A 211 9.52 16.97 -21.54
C LYS A 211 11.03 17.10 -21.73
N LYS A 212 11.79 17.07 -20.65
CA LYS A 212 13.25 17.11 -20.71
C LYS A 212 13.82 15.96 -21.53
N LEU A 213 13.36 14.73 -21.28
CA LEU A 213 13.81 13.56 -22.03
C LEU A 213 13.47 13.67 -23.52
N LYS A 214 12.29 14.19 -23.88
CA LYS A 214 11.90 14.44 -25.28
C LYS A 214 12.82 15.47 -25.93
N ASP A 215 13.17 16.56 -25.24
CA ASP A 215 14.07 17.58 -25.74
C ASP A 215 15.50 17.04 -25.92
N ASP A 216 15.93 16.09 -25.11
CA ASP A 216 17.19 15.36 -25.20
C ASP A 216 17.18 14.23 -26.26
N GLY A 217 16.10 14.09 -27.05
CA GLY A 217 15.96 13.08 -28.09
C GLY A 217 15.54 11.68 -27.61
N HIS A 218 15.03 11.58 -26.38
CA HIS A 218 14.52 10.34 -25.79
C HIS A 218 13.01 10.47 -25.48
N PRO A 219 12.12 10.39 -26.47
CA PRO A 219 10.68 10.55 -26.24
C PRO A 219 10.08 9.34 -25.51
N PHE A 220 9.14 9.62 -24.61
CA PHE A 220 8.33 8.64 -23.89
C PHE A 220 6.84 8.94 -24.05
N ASN A 221 6.01 7.91 -23.98
CA ASN A 221 4.58 8.03 -23.77
C ASN A 221 4.25 7.92 -22.28
N VAL A 222 3.21 8.60 -21.83
CA VAL A 222 2.75 8.58 -20.43
C VAL A 222 1.26 8.28 -20.38
N THR A 223 0.86 7.33 -19.56
CA THR A 223 -0.55 7.04 -19.31
C THR A 223 -0.88 7.23 -17.82
N PHE A 224 -1.83 8.12 -17.54
CA PHE A 224 -2.40 8.30 -16.20
C PHE A 224 -3.72 7.55 -16.08
N ILE A 225 -3.75 6.53 -15.22
CA ILE A 225 -4.96 5.74 -14.93
C ILE A 225 -5.48 6.15 -13.55
N GLY A 226 -6.59 6.86 -13.51
CA GLY A 226 -7.21 7.34 -12.28
C GLY A 226 -7.92 8.66 -12.44
N GLU A 227 -8.55 9.10 -11.36
CA GLU A 227 -9.21 10.40 -11.25
C GLU A 227 -8.74 11.11 -9.96
N GLY A 228 -8.91 12.43 -9.92
CA GLY A 228 -8.59 13.20 -8.72
C GLY A 228 -8.45 14.69 -8.96
N ALA A 229 -8.25 15.40 -7.86
CA ALA A 229 -8.32 16.87 -7.82
C ALA A 229 -7.25 17.58 -8.68
N VAL A 230 -6.14 16.88 -9.03
CA VAL A 230 -5.06 17.52 -9.83
C VAL A 230 -5.15 17.21 -11.33
N LYS A 231 -6.15 16.43 -11.80
CA LYS A 231 -6.28 16.05 -13.21
C LYS A 231 -6.25 17.24 -14.15
N ALA A 232 -7.15 18.20 -13.94
CA ALA A 232 -7.23 19.38 -14.79
C ALA A 232 -5.92 20.20 -14.84
N LYS A 233 -5.19 20.26 -13.70
CA LYS A 233 -3.87 20.90 -13.66
C LYS A 233 -2.84 20.12 -14.48
N LEU A 234 -2.89 18.79 -14.48
CA LEU A 234 -1.98 17.94 -15.26
C LEU A 234 -2.28 18.05 -16.76
N GLU A 235 -3.56 18.13 -17.15
CA GLU A 235 -3.98 18.33 -18.54
C GLU A 235 -3.48 19.69 -19.07
N LEU A 236 -3.64 20.77 -18.31
CA LEU A 236 -3.10 22.10 -18.67
C LEU A 236 -1.57 22.07 -18.80
N LEU A 237 -0.87 21.47 -17.84
CA LEU A 237 0.59 21.33 -17.89
C LEU A 237 1.04 20.51 -19.11
N THR A 238 0.28 19.50 -19.51
CA THR A 238 0.57 18.71 -20.71
C THR A 238 0.51 19.57 -21.96
N GLU A 239 -0.47 20.49 -22.06
CA GLU A 239 -0.60 21.44 -23.17
C GLU A 239 0.56 22.46 -23.16
N GLU A 240 0.87 23.05 -22.00
CA GLU A 240 1.96 24.01 -21.84
C GLU A 240 3.33 23.42 -22.24
N LEU A 241 3.53 22.13 -21.99
CA LEU A 241 4.77 21.42 -22.32
C LEU A 241 4.81 20.86 -23.75
N GLY A 242 3.73 20.96 -24.53
CA GLY A 242 3.65 20.38 -25.88
C GLY A 242 3.73 18.86 -25.89
N LEU A 243 3.08 18.19 -24.95
CA LEU A 243 3.09 16.74 -24.75
C LEU A 243 1.75 16.05 -25.08
N GLN A 244 0.79 16.73 -25.74
CA GLN A 244 -0.56 16.22 -25.97
C GLN A 244 -0.58 14.87 -26.70
N GLU A 245 0.33 14.67 -27.66
CA GLU A 245 0.44 13.42 -28.43
C GLU A 245 1.16 12.30 -27.65
N ASN A 246 1.80 12.65 -26.50
CA ASN A 246 2.56 11.72 -25.69
C ASN A 246 1.86 11.35 -24.37
N VAL A 247 0.75 12.00 -24.01
CA VAL A 247 0.09 11.82 -22.71
C VAL A 247 -1.35 11.38 -22.86
N TRP A 248 -1.69 10.28 -22.21
CA TRP A 248 -3.04 9.72 -22.17
C TRP A 248 -3.63 9.77 -20.77
N PHE A 249 -4.67 10.56 -20.56
CA PHE A 249 -5.49 10.53 -19.36
C PHE A 249 -6.64 9.53 -19.56
N TYR A 250 -6.46 8.29 -19.12
CA TYR A 250 -7.44 7.22 -19.33
C TYR A 250 -8.70 7.41 -18.48
N GLY A 251 -8.56 8.02 -17.28
CA GLY A 251 -9.64 8.12 -16.30
C GLY A 251 -9.64 6.97 -15.30
N ALA A 252 -10.69 6.86 -14.49
CA ALA A 252 -10.81 5.82 -13.47
C ALA A 252 -11.00 4.42 -14.10
N LEU A 253 -10.25 3.45 -13.62
CA LEU A 253 -10.32 2.07 -14.10
C LEU A 253 -10.40 1.11 -12.91
N TYR A 254 -11.36 0.18 -12.96
CA TYR A 254 -11.61 -0.83 -11.93
C TYR A 254 -11.67 -2.26 -12.47
N ASP A 255 -11.59 -2.42 -13.78
CA ASP A 255 -11.52 -3.73 -14.43
C ASP A 255 -10.08 -4.26 -14.36
N GLU A 256 -9.85 -5.26 -13.51
CA GLU A 256 -8.54 -5.87 -13.28
C GLU A 256 -7.92 -6.46 -14.56
N LYS A 257 -8.74 -6.99 -15.48
CA LYS A 257 -8.23 -7.50 -16.76
C LYS A 257 -7.65 -6.38 -17.62
N LYS A 258 -8.34 -5.23 -17.67
CA LYS A 258 -7.84 -4.06 -18.41
C LYS A 258 -6.65 -3.41 -17.71
N ILE A 259 -6.65 -3.35 -16.38
CA ILE A 259 -5.49 -2.90 -15.59
C ILE A 259 -4.28 -3.79 -15.87
N ALA A 260 -4.46 -5.10 -15.91
CA ALA A 260 -3.41 -6.06 -16.24
C ALA A 260 -2.79 -5.75 -17.62
N GLU A 261 -3.62 -5.47 -18.64
CA GLU A 261 -3.16 -5.10 -19.97
C GLU A 261 -2.29 -3.84 -19.96
N PHE A 262 -2.71 -2.79 -19.26
CA PHE A 262 -1.93 -1.56 -19.11
C PHE A 262 -0.59 -1.82 -18.43
N LEU A 263 -0.59 -2.46 -17.28
CA LEU A 263 0.61 -2.65 -16.47
C LEU A 263 1.58 -3.66 -17.09
N TYR A 264 1.08 -4.72 -17.70
CA TYR A 264 1.91 -5.73 -18.36
C TYR A 264 2.65 -5.16 -19.57
N ASN A 265 2.01 -4.31 -20.37
CA ASN A 265 2.60 -3.74 -21.59
C ASN A 265 3.34 -2.40 -21.33
N ALA A 266 3.23 -1.79 -20.16
CA ALA A 266 4.03 -0.63 -19.83
C ALA A 266 5.49 -1.01 -19.54
N ASP A 267 6.42 -0.14 -19.90
CA ASP A 267 7.86 -0.37 -19.66
C ASP A 267 8.23 -0.07 -18.21
N ILE A 268 7.58 0.92 -17.59
CA ILE A 268 7.82 1.32 -16.22
C ILE A 268 6.62 2.06 -15.60
N CYS A 269 6.38 1.82 -14.33
CA CYS A 269 5.47 2.62 -13.52
C CYS A 269 6.27 3.70 -12.76
N VAL A 270 5.85 4.97 -12.86
CA VAL A 270 6.52 6.07 -12.17
C VAL A 270 5.57 6.71 -11.17
N SER A 271 5.99 6.76 -9.90
CA SER A 271 5.24 7.38 -8.80
C SER A 271 6.14 8.35 -8.05
N PRO A 272 6.20 9.64 -8.46
CA PRO A 272 7.13 10.62 -7.89
C PRO A 272 6.85 11.00 -6.44
N GLY A 273 5.61 10.89 -5.99
CA GLY A 273 5.24 11.01 -4.59
C GLY A 273 5.32 9.67 -3.84
N ASN A 274 4.59 9.55 -2.73
CA ASN A 274 4.54 8.28 -2.01
C ASN A 274 3.93 7.16 -2.87
N VAL A 275 4.65 6.05 -3.02
CA VAL A 275 4.27 5.03 -4.00
C VAL A 275 3.06 4.19 -3.56
N GLY A 276 3.00 3.72 -2.33
CA GLY A 276 1.89 2.92 -1.76
C GLY A 276 1.54 1.69 -2.60
N LEU A 277 0.25 1.34 -2.61
CA LEU A 277 -0.27 0.17 -3.32
C LEU A 277 -0.05 0.20 -4.84
N THR A 278 0.28 1.35 -5.42
CA THR A 278 0.66 1.49 -6.83
C THR A 278 1.84 0.58 -7.18
N ALA A 279 2.86 0.48 -6.29
CA ALA A 279 4.01 -0.40 -6.49
C ALA A 279 3.58 -1.86 -6.60
N MET A 280 2.74 -2.30 -5.66
CA MET A 280 2.25 -3.68 -5.64
C MET A 280 1.42 -4.01 -6.88
N HIS A 281 0.52 -3.09 -7.28
CA HIS A 281 -0.32 -3.30 -8.46
C HIS A 281 0.53 -3.42 -9.73
N ALA A 282 1.50 -2.51 -9.92
CA ALA A 282 2.42 -2.54 -11.04
C ALA A 282 3.23 -3.86 -11.07
N MET A 283 3.85 -4.23 -9.94
CA MET A 283 4.69 -5.42 -9.86
C MET A 283 3.91 -6.73 -9.98
N THR A 284 2.64 -6.76 -9.59
CA THR A 284 1.77 -7.94 -9.78
C THR A 284 1.68 -8.33 -11.26
N PHE A 285 1.70 -7.35 -12.16
CA PHE A 285 1.72 -7.58 -13.61
C PHE A 285 3.12 -7.40 -14.24
N GLY A 286 4.15 -7.44 -13.41
CA GLY A 286 5.54 -7.43 -13.86
C GLY A 286 6.04 -6.08 -14.38
N CYS A 287 5.39 -4.98 -14.01
CA CYS A 287 5.83 -3.63 -14.31
C CYS A 287 6.76 -3.12 -13.21
N PRO A 288 8.03 -2.78 -13.51
CA PRO A 288 8.95 -2.20 -12.54
C PRO A 288 8.53 -0.80 -12.12
N VAL A 289 9.05 -0.32 -10.98
CA VAL A 289 8.58 0.93 -10.39
C VAL A 289 9.73 1.89 -10.09
N ILE A 290 9.58 3.17 -10.49
CA ILE A 290 10.45 4.26 -10.02
C ILE A 290 9.71 5.14 -9.02
N SER A 291 10.35 5.41 -7.87
CA SER A 291 9.85 6.33 -6.84
C SER A 291 11.01 7.10 -6.18
N HIS A 292 10.70 8.05 -5.27
CA HIS A 292 11.73 8.84 -4.61
C HIS A 292 12.38 8.10 -3.43
N ASP A 293 13.61 8.54 -3.06
CA ASP A 293 14.47 7.94 -2.03
C ASP A 293 14.27 8.51 -0.61
N ASN A 294 13.38 9.48 -0.42
CA ASN A 294 13.07 9.99 0.91
C ASN A 294 12.07 9.05 1.63
N PHE A 295 12.59 7.96 2.17
CA PHE A 295 11.79 6.88 2.76
C PHE A 295 10.88 7.29 3.92
N PRO A 296 11.22 8.27 4.80
CA PRO A 296 10.28 8.80 5.79
C PRO A 296 8.98 9.36 5.22
N LEU A 297 8.97 9.80 3.96
CA LEU A 297 7.78 10.31 3.27
C LEU A 297 7.10 9.27 2.37
N GLN A 298 7.63 8.04 2.32
CA GLN A 298 7.07 6.95 1.55
C GLN A 298 6.00 6.15 2.32
N MET A 299 5.14 5.46 1.57
CA MET A 299 4.33 4.38 2.13
C MET A 299 5.16 3.09 2.19
N PRO A 300 4.89 2.17 3.12
CA PRO A 300 5.74 0.97 3.35
C PRO A 300 6.04 0.13 2.11
N GLU A 301 5.20 0.20 1.10
CA GLU A 301 5.32 -0.57 -0.13
C GLU A 301 6.51 -0.16 -1.01
N PHE A 302 7.21 0.94 -0.68
CA PHE A 302 8.48 1.27 -1.34
C PHE A 302 9.53 0.16 -1.17
N GLU A 303 9.44 -0.64 -0.10
CA GLU A 303 10.34 -1.77 0.15
C GLU A 303 10.21 -2.90 -0.90
N ALA A 304 9.17 -2.90 -1.71
CA ALA A 304 9.04 -3.80 -2.84
C ALA A 304 9.98 -3.43 -4.01
N ILE A 305 10.48 -2.18 -4.03
CA ILE A 305 11.39 -1.68 -5.06
C ILE A 305 12.81 -2.11 -4.70
N GLU A 306 13.34 -3.09 -5.42
CA GLU A 306 14.74 -3.52 -5.35
C GLU A 306 15.52 -2.84 -6.49
N PRO A 307 16.41 -1.86 -6.19
CA PRO A 307 17.16 -1.13 -7.23
C PRO A 307 17.88 -2.05 -8.21
N GLY A 308 17.72 -1.78 -9.51
CA GLY A 308 18.31 -2.56 -10.58
C GLY A 308 17.63 -3.91 -10.87
N LYS A 309 16.58 -4.29 -10.11
CA LYS A 309 15.83 -5.54 -10.33
C LYS A 309 14.35 -5.30 -10.58
N THR A 310 13.66 -4.61 -9.66
CA THR A 310 12.22 -4.34 -9.76
C THR A 310 11.92 -2.86 -9.92
N GLY A 311 12.93 -2.01 -10.00
CA GLY A 311 12.80 -0.58 -10.19
C GLY A 311 14.03 0.20 -9.76
N ALA A 312 13.83 1.51 -9.54
CA ALA A 312 14.86 2.42 -9.11
C ALA A 312 14.31 3.52 -8.20
N PHE A 313 15.22 4.21 -7.52
CA PHE A 313 14.90 5.42 -6.77
C PHE A 313 15.56 6.64 -7.42
N PHE A 314 14.91 7.79 -7.25
CA PHE A 314 15.45 9.10 -7.61
C PHE A 314 15.40 10.03 -6.40
N LYS A 315 16.17 11.11 -6.42
CA LYS A 315 16.23 12.08 -5.33
C LYS A 315 14.90 12.86 -5.24
N GLU A 316 14.28 12.87 -4.07
CA GLU A 316 12.97 13.51 -3.86
C GLU A 316 12.94 14.95 -4.33
N ASN A 317 11.87 15.35 -5.03
CA ASN A 317 11.64 16.68 -5.62
C ASN A 317 12.71 17.13 -6.64
N ASP A 318 13.49 16.22 -7.17
CA ASP A 318 14.51 16.49 -8.19
C ASP A 318 14.07 15.88 -9.52
N THR A 319 13.52 16.70 -10.40
CA THR A 319 13.01 16.27 -11.71
C THR A 319 14.13 15.84 -12.65
N ASP A 320 15.33 16.39 -12.50
CA ASP A 320 16.50 15.97 -13.28
C ASP A 320 16.93 14.57 -12.86
N SER A 321 16.98 14.31 -11.56
CA SER A 321 17.23 12.97 -11.03
C SER A 321 16.17 11.96 -11.47
N LEU A 322 14.90 12.38 -11.55
CA LEU A 322 13.82 11.52 -12.07
C LEU A 322 14.03 11.19 -13.56
N ALA A 323 14.34 12.20 -14.39
CA ALA A 323 14.60 12.00 -15.82
C ALA A 323 15.78 11.05 -16.02
N GLU A 324 16.86 11.24 -15.27
CA GLU A 324 18.03 10.38 -15.31
C GLU A 324 17.71 8.94 -14.87
N ALA A 325 16.95 8.76 -13.79
CA ALA A 325 16.53 7.44 -13.33
C ALA A 325 15.68 6.68 -14.38
N ILE A 326 14.75 7.37 -15.06
CA ILE A 326 13.97 6.81 -16.17
C ILE A 326 14.89 6.40 -17.33
N LYS A 327 15.77 7.30 -17.77
CA LYS A 327 16.71 7.04 -18.87
C LYS A 327 17.64 5.87 -18.56
N ASN A 328 18.24 5.87 -17.36
CA ASN A 328 19.17 4.82 -16.93
C ASN A 328 18.48 3.48 -16.82
N TRP A 329 17.23 3.45 -16.32
CA TRP A 329 16.45 2.23 -16.28
C TRP A 329 16.26 1.64 -17.68
N MET A 330 15.82 2.43 -18.64
CA MET A 330 15.57 1.98 -20.02
C MET A 330 16.85 1.57 -20.76
N THR A 331 17.98 2.18 -20.43
CA THR A 331 19.28 1.85 -21.06
C THR A 331 19.88 0.57 -20.48
N ASN A 332 19.74 0.33 -19.17
CA ASN A 332 20.45 -0.75 -18.46
C ASN A 332 19.58 -2.00 -18.22
N CYS A 333 18.24 -1.88 -18.21
CA CYS A 333 17.33 -3.00 -18.02
C CYS A 333 16.88 -3.60 -19.36
N ILE A 334 17.77 -4.35 -19.99
CA ILE A 334 17.53 -4.92 -21.34
C ILE A 334 16.63 -6.16 -21.26
N ASP A 335 16.74 -6.99 -20.21
CA ASP A 335 15.95 -8.21 -20.06
C ASP A 335 14.63 -7.95 -19.32
N ARG A 336 13.61 -7.61 -20.10
CA ARG A 336 12.26 -7.36 -19.61
C ARG A 336 11.65 -8.56 -18.87
N GLU A 337 11.94 -9.78 -19.32
CA GLU A 337 11.41 -11.00 -18.71
C GLU A 337 12.09 -11.31 -17.37
N ALA A 338 13.38 -11.02 -17.22
CA ALA A 338 14.06 -11.13 -15.94
C ALA A 338 13.49 -10.13 -14.92
N VAL A 339 13.24 -8.87 -15.32
CA VAL A 339 12.59 -7.85 -14.50
C VAL A 339 11.18 -8.30 -14.09
N ARG A 340 10.40 -8.80 -15.03
CA ARG A 340 9.03 -9.30 -14.78
C ARG A 340 9.03 -10.42 -13.74
N LYS A 341 9.90 -11.40 -13.87
CA LYS A 341 10.07 -12.50 -12.92
C LYS A 341 10.50 -11.99 -11.53
N ALA A 342 11.38 -10.98 -11.48
CA ALA A 342 11.79 -10.37 -10.20
C ALA A 342 10.61 -9.66 -9.53
N CYS A 343 9.79 -8.90 -10.27
CA CYS A 343 8.57 -8.28 -9.74
C CYS A 343 7.59 -9.34 -9.20
N TYR A 344 7.33 -10.41 -9.96
CA TYR A 344 6.46 -11.51 -9.53
C TYR A 344 6.96 -12.15 -8.25
N LYS A 345 8.27 -12.43 -8.16
CA LYS A 345 8.88 -13.03 -6.97
C LYS A 345 8.65 -12.21 -5.72
N VAL A 346 8.81 -10.88 -5.79
CA VAL A 346 8.56 -9.98 -4.66
C VAL A 346 7.10 -10.06 -4.20
N ILE A 347 6.15 -10.08 -5.13
CA ILE A 347 4.72 -10.18 -4.80
C ILE A 347 4.39 -11.56 -4.22
N ASP A 348 4.87 -12.64 -4.85
CA ASP A 348 4.55 -14.02 -4.47
C ASP A 348 5.16 -14.41 -3.12
N GLU A 349 6.35 -13.90 -2.78
CA GLU A 349 7.03 -14.21 -1.54
C GLU A 349 6.65 -13.32 -0.36
N LYS A 350 6.14 -12.08 -0.61
CA LYS A 350 5.94 -11.08 0.45
C LYS A 350 4.57 -10.42 0.42
N TYR A 351 4.13 -9.89 -0.74
CA TYR A 351 3.00 -8.95 -0.82
C TYR A 351 1.71 -9.62 -1.29
N ASN A 352 1.29 -10.67 -0.61
CA ASN A 352 0.02 -11.34 -0.87
C ASN A 352 -0.71 -11.73 0.43
N PRO A 353 -2.02 -11.96 0.38
CA PRO A 353 -2.81 -12.21 1.58
C PRO A 353 -2.48 -13.55 2.27
N HIS A 354 -1.95 -14.54 1.53
CA HIS A 354 -1.58 -15.85 2.09
C HIS A 354 -0.35 -15.75 2.99
N VAL A 355 0.66 -14.96 2.61
CA VAL A 355 1.82 -14.65 3.47
C VAL A 355 1.37 -13.90 4.70
N GLN A 356 0.49 -12.88 4.54
CA GLN A 356 -0.02 -12.12 5.67
C GLN A 356 -0.74 -13.01 6.69
N ILE A 357 -1.68 -13.85 6.24
CA ILE A 357 -2.46 -14.70 7.14
C ILE A 357 -1.59 -15.78 7.80
N SER A 358 -0.59 -16.33 7.10
CA SER A 358 0.35 -17.28 7.66
C SER A 358 1.10 -16.68 8.85
N ILE A 359 1.69 -15.50 8.68
CA ILE A 359 2.42 -14.82 9.77
C ILE A 359 1.48 -14.47 10.94
N ILE A 360 0.27 -13.95 10.65
CA ILE A 360 -0.72 -13.63 11.69
C ILE A 360 -1.08 -14.88 12.50
N LYS A 361 -1.31 -16.02 11.85
CA LYS A 361 -1.59 -17.30 12.52
C LYS A 361 -0.44 -17.74 13.41
N ASP A 362 0.79 -17.72 12.88
CA ASP A 362 1.95 -18.16 13.61
C ASP A 362 2.21 -17.31 14.85
N VAL A 363 2.00 -16.01 14.76
CA VAL A 363 2.10 -15.08 15.92
C VAL A 363 1.02 -15.35 16.97
N ILE A 364 -0.25 -15.48 16.56
CA ILE A 364 -1.37 -15.68 17.50
C ILE A 364 -1.25 -17.03 18.20
N TYR A 365 -0.86 -18.07 17.47
CA TYR A 365 -0.72 -19.44 18.02
C TYR A 365 0.66 -19.71 18.63
N ASN A 366 1.51 -18.68 18.81
CA ASN A 366 2.85 -18.73 19.41
C ASN A 366 3.76 -19.77 18.73
N LYS A 367 3.77 -19.81 17.41
CA LYS A 367 4.67 -20.63 16.60
C LYS A 367 5.94 -19.89 16.17
N LEU A 368 5.98 -18.54 16.36
CA LEU A 368 7.13 -17.66 16.15
C LEU A 368 7.68 -17.16 17.46
#